data_db51c14316d6f8fee94aae37411a912f
#
_entry.id   db51c14316d6f8fee94aae37411a912f
#
_cell.length_a   1.000
_cell.length_b   1.000
_cell.length_c   1.000
_cell.angle_alpha   90.00
_cell.angle_beta   90.00
_cell.angle_gamma   90.00
#
_symmetry.space_group_name_H-M   'P 1'
#
loop_
_entity.id
_entity.type
_entity.pdbx_description
1 polymer ?
#
loop_
_entity_poly.entity_id
_entity_poly.type
_entity_poly.pdbx_seq_one_letter_code
_entity_poly.pdbx_strand_id
1 'polypeptide(L)'
;MCAPLPRPVRFILLAMAVLLPNLIAFAQDNPNRPPWAQKTKPKTDANSTPNSAAASSTPSASPVGEPGKIVLPVPVQPPTKDESQDPALQRNRIRVNVNLVTVLVSVLDDHNRPAPDLPREAFQLFDEGNEQKIDIFEPETSQPLDLALMIDASLSAHKEISFEQEAAAHFIRQVLRPGDRLAVFSFDEDVAQRAAFSDNVAALQDAVRKIPNGAGTSIYDAVLLGSRALAERGDDHRRVIILVTDAGETTSRSDFDAARREAVHSNVLLYTIVIRPVKNENGRNTAGEHALETMTDTTGGAMFFPDTPQDLATIFDRIDRELRTQYRLAYYPNPRGPANTYRSIEVKVSTGNYQVRHRKSYLTAPQ
;
A
#
# COMPACT_ATOMS: atom_id res chain seq x y z
N MET A 1 61.83 49.44 -11.49
CA MET A 1 60.97 49.11 -12.62
C MET A 1 59.64 48.57 -12.04
N CYS A 2 58.68 49.46 -11.92
CA CYS A 2 57.32 49.12 -11.40
C CYS A 2 56.40 48.86 -12.60
N ALA A 3 55.74 47.71 -12.60
CA ALA A 3 54.65 47.41 -13.52
C ALA A 3 53.31 47.84 -12.93
N PRO A 4 52.34 48.38 -13.69
CA PRO A 4 51.10 48.91 -13.17
C PRO A 4 50.01 47.84 -13.05
N LEU A 5 49.15 48.03 -12.02
CA LEU A 5 47.93 47.25 -11.75
C LEU A 5 46.79 47.59 -12.75
N PRO A 6 45.94 46.65 -13.09
CA PRO A 6 44.79 46.89 -13.94
C PRO A 6 43.58 47.41 -13.14
N ARG A 7 42.80 48.29 -13.78
CA ARG A 7 41.62 48.98 -13.31
C ARG A 7 40.39 48.04 -13.17
N PRO A 8 39.44 48.30 -12.22
CA PRO A 8 38.24 47.54 -12.09
C PRO A 8 37.18 47.93 -13.12
N VAL A 9 36.57 46.93 -13.76
CA VAL A 9 35.44 47.07 -14.65
C VAL A 9 34.18 47.22 -13.82
N ARG A 10 33.47 48.37 -13.99
CA ARG A 10 32.13 48.59 -13.38
C ARG A 10 31.10 47.84 -14.23
N PHE A 11 30.42 46.83 -13.65
CA PHE A 11 29.20 46.26 -14.21
C PHE A 11 27.99 47.14 -13.79
N ILE A 12 27.32 47.68 -14.80
CA ILE A 12 26.02 48.36 -14.68
C ILE A 12 24.95 47.27 -14.61
N LEU A 13 24.27 47.16 -13.45
CA LEU A 13 23.08 46.33 -13.28
C LEU A 13 21.88 47.05 -13.92
N LEU A 14 21.42 46.55 -15.06
CA LEU A 14 20.15 46.94 -15.68
C LEU A 14 19.06 46.05 -15.05
N ALA A 15 18.21 46.65 -14.16
CA ALA A 15 17.05 45.96 -13.63
C ALA A 15 15.94 45.95 -14.69
N MET A 16 15.69 44.80 -15.25
CA MET A 16 14.55 44.54 -16.13
C MET A 16 13.44 43.89 -15.32
N ALA A 17 12.43 44.67 -14.91
CA ALA A 17 11.20 44.17 -14.30
C ALA A 17 10.37 43.45 -15.36
N VAL A 18 10.36 42.13 -15.32
CA VAL A 18 9.45 41.30 -16.11
C VAL A 18 8.20 41.03 -15.30
N LEU A 19 7.10 41.65 -15.70
CA LEU A 19 5.74 41.33 -15.26
C LEU A 19 5.39 39.94 -15.76
N LEU A 20 5.35 38.97 -14.85
CA LEU A 20 4.80 37.65 -15.11
C LEU A 20 3.29 37.66 -14.88
N PRO A 21 2.48 37.28 -15.88
CA PRO A 21 1.06 37.07 -15.63
C PRO A 21 0.89 35.80 -14.80
N ASN A 22 0.08 35.87 -13.72
CA ASN A 22 -0.37 34.74 -12.93
C ASN A 22 -1.17 33.77 -13.84
N LEU A 23 -0.52 32.74 -14.36
CA LEU A 23 -1.21 31.55 -14.88
C LEU A 23 -1.58 30.68 -13.68
N ILE A 24 -2.83 30.80 -13.22
CA ILE A 24 -3.47 29.81 -12.38
C ILE A 24 -3.69 28.58 -13.28
N ALA A 25 -2.78 27.63 -13.22
CA ALA A 25 -2.97 26.34 -13.84
C ALA A 25 -4.09 25.62 -13.07
N PHE A 26 -5.26 25.51 -13.66
CA PHE A 26 -6.30 24.58 -13.21
C PHE A 26 -5.71 23.16 -13.41
N ALA A 27 -5.41 22.50 -12.29
CA ALA A 27 -5.07 21.07 -12.31
C ALA A 27 -6.29 20.31 -12.86
N GLN A 28 -6.18 19.79 -14.07
CA GLN A 28 -7.20 18.93 -14.67
C GLN A 28 -7.23 17.65 -13.85
N ASP A 29 -8.41 17.25 -13.40
CA ASP A 29 -8.63 15.96 -12.72
C ASP A 29 -8.29 14.84 -13.71
N ASN A 30 -7.32 13.99 -13.36
CA ASN A 30 -6.96 12.83 -14.16
C ASN A 30 -8.07 11.78 -14.07
N PRO A 31 -8.76 11.42 -15.17
CA PRO A 31 -9.89 10.47 -15.17
C PRO A 31 -9.50 9.05 -14.75
N ASN A 32 -8.22 8.70 -14.76
CA ASN A 32 -7.70 7.39 -14.35
C ASN A 32 -7.33 7.30 -12.87
N ARG A 33 -7.60 8.36 -12.09
CA ARG A 33 -7.34 8.34 -10.65
C ARG A 33 -8.36 7.47 -9.93
N PRO A 34 -7.93 6.53 -9.07
CA PRO A 34 -8.85 5.70 -8.31
C PRO A 34 -9.81 6.56 -7.46
N PRO A 35 -11.07 6.13 -7.23
CA PRO A 35 -12.07 6.92 -6.48
C PRO A 35 -11.61 7.40 -5.11
N TRP A 36 -10.82 6.59 -4.41
CA TRP A 36 -10.27 6.90 -3.08
C TRP A 36 -9.13 7.93 -3.11
N ALA A 37 -8.55 8.22 -4.27
CA ALA A 37 -7.49 9.22 -4.45
C ALA A 37 -8.04 10.60 -4.89
N GLN A 38 -9.35 10.75 -5.08
CA GLN A 38 -9.98 12.00 -5.45
C GLN A 38 -10.19 12.88 -4.21
N LYS A 39 -9.89 14.19 -4.32
CA LYS A 39 -10.13 15.14 -3.23
C LYS A 39 -11.64 15.26 -2.98
N THR A 40 -12.11 14.95 -1.77
CA THR A 40 -13.47 15.26 -1.34
C THR A 40 -13.66 16.78 -1.32
N LYS A 41 -14.58 17.30 -2.14
CA LYS A 41 -15.00 18.69 -2.05
C LYS A 41 -15.68 18.91 -0.69
N PRO A 42 -15.41 20.02 0.00
CA PRO A 42 -16.11 20.33 1.25
C PRO A 42 -17.62 20.47 0.95
N LYS A 43 -18.46 19.77 1.71
CA LYS A 43 -19.92 19.97 1.72
C LYS A 43 -20.20 21.37 2.24
N THR A 44 -20.73 22.21 1.36
CA THR A 44 -21.32 23.48 1.75
C THR A 44 -22.76 23.19 2.19
N ASP A 45 -23.04 23.28 3.47
CA ASP A 45 -24.39 23.26 4.00
C ASP A 45 -25.09 24.55 3.58
N ALA A 46 -26.13 24.41 2.75
CA ALA A 46 -27.09 25.44 2.50
C ALA A 46 -28.48 24.88 2.74
N ASN A 47 -29.03 25.27 3.88
CA ASN A 47 -30.41 25.12 4.32
C ASN A 47 -31.28 26.09 3.59
N SER A 48 -32.34 25.64 2.86
CA SER A 48 -33.59 26.38 2.70
C SER A 48 -34.63 25.58 1.91
N THR A 49 -35.66 25.14 2.58
CA THR A 49 -37.02 24.89 2.03
C THR A 49 -37.70 26.28 1.81
N PRO A 50 -38.79 26.46 0.97
CA PRO A 50 -40.00 25.66 1.03
C PRO A 50 -40.79 25.47 -0.28
N ASN A 51 -41.61 24.45 -0.27
CA ASN A 51 -43.07 24.41 -0.63
C ASN A 51 -43.57 24.60 -2.06
N SER A 52 -44.49 23.71 -2.39
CA SER A 52 -45.79 23.89 -3.07
C SER A 52 -46.03 23.13 -4.36
N ALA A 53 -46.89 22.14 -4.16
CA ALA A 53 -48.18 21.88 -4.83
C ALA A 53 -48.25 21.32 -6.27
N ALA A 54 -48.93 20.21 -6.30
CA ALA A 54 -50.14 19.88 -7.06
C ALA A 54 -50.02 19.18 -8.42
N ALA A 55 -50.63 18.06 -8.43
CA ALA A 55 -51.81 17.57 -9.18
C ALA A 55 -51.56 16.59 -10.32
N SER A 56 -52.09 15.41 -10.07
CA SER A 56 -53.12 14.66 -10.86
C SER A 56 -52.79 14.10 -12.24
N SER A 57 -52.94 12.80 -12.40
CA SER A 57 -54.14 12.19 -13.02
C SER A 57 -53.94 10.68 -13.28
N THR A 58 -54.82 9.89 -12.72
CA THR A 58 -55.26 8.58 -13.23
C THR A 58 -56.18 8.79 -14.43
N PRO A 59 -56.48 7.79 -15.32
CA PRO A 59 -57.36 6.68 -14.96
C PRO A 59 -57.17 5.32 -15.67
N SER A 60 -57.62 4.26 -14.98
CA SER A 60 -58.73 3.38 -15.36
C SER A 60 -58.51 2.36 -16.52
N ALA A 61 -58.67 1.07 -16.32
CA ALA A 61 -59.83 0.24 -16.32
C ALA A 61 -59.53 -1.27 -16.25
N SER A 62 -60.26 -1.96 -15.39
CA SER A 62 -60.47 -3.42 -15.36
C SER A 62 -61.42 -3.83 -16.51
N PRO A 63 -61.82 -5.13 -16.78
CA PRO A 63 -62.12 -6.19 -15.80
C PRO A 63 -61.96 -7.67 -16.23
N VAL A 64 -62.23 -8.57 -15.26
CA VAL A 64 -62.96 -9.84 -15.31
C VAL A 64 -62.21 -11.14 -15.62
N GLY A 65 -62.31 -12.08 -14.63
CA GLY A 65 -62.14 -13.53 -14.83
C GLY A 65 -61.78 -14.28 -13.52
N GLU A 66 -62.74 -14.62 -12.68
CA GLU A 66 -62.69 -15.66 -11.64
C GLU A 66 -63.05 -17.04 -12.22
N PRO A 67 -62.86 -18.21 -11.54
CA PRO A 67 -62.38 -18.51 -10.18
C PRO A 67 -61.39 -19.69 -10.07
N GLY A 68 -60.63 -19.76 -9.00
CA GLY A 68 -59.89 -20.96 -8.62
C GLY A 68 -59.30 -20.80 -7.20
N LYS A 69 -60.02 -21.32 -6.20
CA LYS A 69 -59.63 -21.32 -4.80
C LYS A 69 -58.34 -22.13 -4.58
N ILE A 70 -57.25 -21.49 -4.34
CA ILE A 70 -56.03 -22.10 -3.76
C ILE A 70 -55.84 -21.47 -2.39
N VAL A 71 -55.94 -22.31 -1.35
CA VAL A 71 -55.64 -21.94 0.05
C VAL A 71 -54.16 -21.74 0.16
N LEU A 72 -53.74 -20.50 0.35
CA LEU A 72 -52.35 -20.15 0.69
C LEU A 72 -52.11 -20.42 2.18
N PRO A 73 -50.95 -21.02 2.55
CA PRO A 73 -50.60 -21.16 3.97
C PRO A 73 -50.37 -19.79 4.62
N VAL A 74 -50.89 -19.64 5.81
CA VAL A 74 -50.74 -18.45 6.65
C VAL A 74 -49.23 -18.11 6.81
N PRO A 75 -48.81 -16.85 6.58
CA PRO A 75 -47.46 -16.45 6.89
C PRO A 75 -47.23 -16.53 8.41
N VAL A 76 -46.31 -17.40 8.81
CA VAL A 76 -45.79 -17.39 10.17
C VAL A 76 -45.03 -16.07 10.33
N GLN A 77 -45.57 -15.17 11.14
CA GLN A 77 -44.85 -13.95 11.55
C GLN A 77 -43.59 -14.38 12.28
N PRO A 78 -42.39 -13.85 11.92
CA PRO A 78 -41.22 -14.04 12.76
C PRO A 78 -41.47 -13.38 14.13
N PRO A 79 -40.93 -13.93 15.23
CA PRO A 79 -41.12 -13.38 16.55
C PRO A 79 -40.48 -11.97 16.62
N THR A 80 -41.34 -10.96 16.70
CA THR A 80 -40.95 -9.59 16.99
C THR A 80 -40.68 -9.48 18.50
N LYS A 81 -39.48 -9.88 18.92
CA LYS A 81 -38.86 -9.35 20.11
C LYS A 81 -37.39 -9.15 19.83
N ASP A 82 -37.03 -7.92 19.72
CA ASP A 82 -35.68 -7.44 19.65
C ASP A 82 -35.04 -7.67 21.04
N GLU A 83 -34.46 -8.87 21.23
CA GLU A 83 -33.72 -9.24 22.44
C GLU A 83 -32.43 -8.42 22.57
N SER A 84 -32.13 -7.52 21.65
CA SER A 84 -30.95 -6.68 21.70
C SER A 84 -31.07 -5.46 22.59
N GLN A 85 -32.25 -5.21 23.20
CA GLN A 85 -32.52 -4.01 24.01
C GLN A 85 -32.75 -4.29 25.51
N ASP A 86 -32.42 -5.47 26.01
CA ASP A 86 -32.47 -5.69 27.47
C ASP A 86 -31.29 -4.97 28.15
N PRO A 87 -31.55 -3.90 28.95
CA PRO A 87 -30.51 -3.16 29.66
C PRO A 87 -29.71 -4.00 30.66
N ALA A 88 -30.24 -5.15 31.09
CA ALA A 88 -29.56 -6.08 32.00
C ALA A 88 -28.51 -6.91 31.25
N LEU A 89 -28.78 -7.26 29.98
CA LEU A 89 -27.80 -7.97 29.14
C LEU A 89 -26.67 -7.06 28.61
N GLN A 90 -26.94 -5.76 28.50
CA GLN A 90 -25.90 -4.78 28.12
C GLN A 90 -24.91 -4.48 29.23
N ARG A 91 -25.33 -4.59 30.51
CA ARG A 91 -24.47 -4.35 31.69
C ARG A 91 -23.39 -5.40 31.91
N ASN A 92 -23.53 -6.59 31.33
CA ASN A 92 -22.56 -7.69 31.47
C ASN A 92 -21.71 -7.96 30.21
N ARG A 93 -21.77 -7.12 29.16
CA ARG A 93 -20.85 -7.20 28.05
C ARG A 93 -19.54 -6.54 28.46
N ILE A 94 -18.63 -7.33 29.02
CA ILE A 94 -17.22 -6.94 29.13
C ILE A 94 -16.69 -6.86 27.70
N ARG A 95 -16.61 -5.66 27.16
CA ARG A 95 -15.88 -5.42 25.91
C ARG A 95 -14.40 -5.50 26.24
N VAL A 96 -13.83 -6.67 26.12
CA VAL A 96 -12.37 -6.82 26.15
C VAL A 96 -11.88 -6.43 24.78
N ASN A 97 -11.38 -5.20 24.64
CA ASN A 97 -10.61 -4.81 23.47
C ASN A 97 -9.28 -5.56 23.51
N VAL A 98 -9.25 -6.69 22.83
CA VAL A 98 -8.06 -7.54 22.77
C VAL A 98 -7.24 -7.08 21.57
N ASN A 99 -6.23 -6.25 21.82
CA ASN A 99 -5.34 -5.76 20.79
C ASN A 99 -4.25 -6.81 20.49
N LEU A 100 -4.57 -7.78 19.64
CA LEU A 100 -3.59 -8.73 19.13
C LEU A 100 -2.68 -8.04 18.11
N VAL A 101 -1.39 -8.03 18.36
CA VAL A 101 -0.39 -7.52 17.42
C VAL A 101 0.19 -8.67 16.65
N THR A 102 0.03 -8.66 15.32
CA THR A 102 0.58 -9.66 14.40
C THR A 102 1.85 -9.15 13.76
N VAL A 103 2.89 -9.97 13.70
CA VAL A 103 4.19 -9.66 13.09
C VAL A 103 4.52 -10.76 12.09
N LEU A 104 4.69 -10.38 10.83
CA LEU A 104 5.24 -11.27 9.80
C LEU A 104 6.76 -11.21 9.86
N VAL A 105 7.40 -12.37 9.85
CA VAL A 105 8.85 -12.50 10.02
C VAL A 105 9.42 -13.34 8.90
N SER A 106 10.33 -12.76 8.14
CA SER A 106 11.18 -13.50 7.19
C SER A 106 12.49 -13.85 7.87
N VAL A 107 12.84 -15.13 7.85
CA VAL A 107 14.13 -15.61 8.37
C VAL A 107 14.91 -16.20 7.21
N LEU A 108 16.10 -15.68 6.97
CA LEU A 108 16.96 -16.06 5.85
C LEU A 108 18.32 -16.54 6.34
N ASP A 109 18.87 -17.53 5.69
CA ASP A 109 20.23 -18.00 5.91
C ASP A 109 21.29 -17.02 5.33
N ASP A 110 22.57 -17.34 5.49
CA ASP A 110 23.70 -16.59 4.97
C ASP A 110 23.76 -16.53 3.42
N HIS A 111 23.00 -17.38 2.74
CA HIS A 111 22.82 -17.39 1.29
C HIS A 111 21.52 -16.69 0.86
N ASN A 112 20.86 -15.99 1.79
CA ASN A 112 19.56 -15.33 1.57
C ASN A 112 18.44 -16.31 1.14
N ARG A 113 18.47 -17.57 1.58
CA ARG A 113 17.41 -18.55 1.37
C ARG A 113 16.52 -18.59 2.62
N PRO A 114 15.20 -18.71 2.44
CA PRO A 114 14.29 -18.87 3.57
C PRO A 114 14.63 -20.08 4.43
N ALA A 115 14.50 -19.92 5.75
CA ALA A 115 14.66 -20.98 6.74
C ALA A 115 13.30 -21.31 7.40
N PRO A 116 12.48 -22.21 6.80
CA PRO A 116 11.08 -22.38 7.19
C PRO A 116 10.86 -23.23 8.44
N ASP A 117 11.80 -24.09 8.83
CA ASP A 117 11.59 -25.16 9.82
C ASP A 117 12.07 -24.79 11.23
N LEU A 118 12.14 -23.51 11.58
CA LEU A 118 12.58 -23.12 12.92
C LEU A 118 11.44 -23.32 13.93
N PRO A 119 11.74 -23.92 15.11
CA PRO A 119 10.75 -24.10 16.15
C PRO A 119 10.43 -22.76 16.85
N ARG A 120 9.24 -22.70 17.48
CA ARG A 120 8.79 -21.50 18.19
C ARG A 120 9.80 -20.98 19.23
N GLU A 121 10.46 -21.90 19.91
CA GLU A 121 11.43 -21.63 20.98
C GLU A 121 12.70 -20.91 20.49
N ALA A 122 12.95 -20.95 19.18
CA ALA A 122 14.02 -20.18 18.56
C ALA A 122 13.73 -18.67 18.49
N PHE A 123 12.46 -18.27 18.61
CA PHE A 123 12.05 -16.87 18.45
C PHE A 123 11.89 -16.16 19.79
N GLN A 124 12.45 -14.97 19.88
CA GLN A 124 12.24 -14.01 20.95
C GLN A 124 11.62 -12.75 20.36
N LEU A 125 10.55 -12.25 20.96
CA LEU A 125 9.85 -11.06 20.51
C LEU A 125 9.88 -10.00 21.61
N PHE A 126 10.21 -8.78 21.25
CA PHE A 126 10.28 -7.64 22.16
C PHE A 126 9.39 -6.50 21.66
N ASP A 127 8.69 -5.84 22.60
CA ASP A 127 7.87 -4.65 22.39
C ASP A 127 8.37 -3.57 23.34
N GLU A 128 8.87 -2.44 22.80
CA GLU A 128 9.54 -1.38 23.57
C GLU A 128 10.66 -1.94 24.47
N GLY A 129 11.40 -2.93 23.94
CA GLY A 129 12.50 -3.60 24.66
C GLY A 129 12.06 -4.61 25.72
N ASN A 130 10.76 -4.78 25.99
CA ASN A 130 10.22 -5.77 26.91
C ASN A 130 9.89 -7.07 26.17
N GLU A 131 10.43 -8.18 26.66
CA GLU A 131 10.15 -9.49 26.07
C GLU A 131 8.66 -9.83 26.18
N GLN A 132 8.07 -10.30 25.10
CA GLN A 132 6.66 -10.64 24.98
C GLN A 132 6.50 -12.14 24.79
N LYS A 133 5.44 -12.68 25.39
CA LYS A 133 5.01 -14.04 25.11
C LYS A 133 4.39 -14.11 23.72
N ILE A 134 4.92 -14.96 22.86
CA ILE A 134 4.30 -15.26 21.57
C ILE A 134 3.05 -16.14 21.85
N ASP A 135 1.86 -15.65 21.57
CA ASP A 135 0.60 -16.40 21.80
C ASP A 135 0.22 -17.23 20.58
N ILE A 136 0.45 -16.70 19.38
CA ILE A 136 0.25 -17.42 18.09
C ILE A 136 1.58 -17.54 17.38
N PHE A 137 1.88 -18.75 16.92
CA PHE A 137 3.05 -19.05 16.10
C PHE A 137 2.61 -19.93 14.93
N GLU A 138 2.78 -19.44 13.72
CA GLU A 138 2.53 -20.20 12.49
C GLU A 138 3.78 -20.16 11.63
N PRO A 139 4.44 -21.33 11.41
CA PRO A 139 5.44 -21.44 10.37
C PRO A 139 4.71 -21.45 9.02
N GLU A 140 5.26 -20.77 8.02
CA GLU A 140 4.69 -20.74 6.66
C GLU A 140 3.20 -20.34 6.64
N THR A 141 2.91 -19.08 6.97
CA THR A 141 1.52 -18.62 7.00
C THR A 141 0.76 -18.87 5.69
N SER A 142 -0.40 -19.49 5.80
CA SER A 142 -1.30 -19.80 4.68
C SER A 142 -2.21 -18.62 4.28
N GLN A 143 -2.10 -17.46 4.98
CA GLN A 143 -2.91 -16.29 4.63
C GLN A 143 -2.67 -15.86 3.18
N PRO A 144 -3.73 -15.64 2.39
CA PRO A 144 -3.60 -15.18 1.03
C PRO A 144 -2.98 -13.77 0.96
N LEU A 145 -2.55 -13.39 -0.24
CA LEU A 145 -1.90 -12.12 -0.51
C LEU A 145 -2.83 -11.16 -1.25
N ASP A 146 -2.85 -9.91 -0.82
CA ASP A 146 -3.23 -8.78 -1.65
C ASP A 146 -1.96 -8.02 -2.05
N LEU A 147 -1.64 -8.03 -3.36
CA LEU A 147 -0.43 -7.44 -3.89
C LEU A 147 -0.75 -6.18 -4.71
N ALA A 148 -0.03 -5.11 -4.47
CA ALA A 148 0.00 -3.94 -5.34
C ALA A 148 1.36 -3.92 -6.07
N LEU A 149 1.35 -4.23 -7.36
CA LEU A 149 2.53 -4.11 -8.21
C LEU A 149 2.56 -2.69 -8.78
N MET A 150 3.58 -1.92 -8.40
CA MET A 150 3.74 -0.51 -8.74
C MET A 150 4.96 -0.33 -9.62
N ILE A 151 4.75 0.13 -10.86
CA ILE A 151 5.80 0.24 -11.88
C ILE A 151 6.01 1.72 -12.20
N ASP A 152 7.25 2.14 -12.08
CA ASP A 152 7.69 3.45 -12.50
C ASP A 152 7.58 3.58 -14.02
N ALA A 153 6.85 4.57 -14.48
CA ALA A 153 6.61 4.82 -15.89
C ALA A 153 7.36 6.07 -16.40
N SER A 154 8.29 6.59 -15.61
CA SER A 154 9.07 7.79 -15.94
C SER A 154 9.99 7.58 -17.15
N LEU A 155 10.38 8.68 -17.79
CA LEU A 155 11.26 8.66 -18.95
C LEU A 155 12.67 8.16 -18.62
N SER A 156 13.14 8.26 -17.39
CA SER A 156 14.44 7.74 -16.95
C SER A 156 14.48 6.21 -16.95
N ALA A 157 13.35 5.56 -16.64
CA ALA A 157 13.17 4.10 -16.70
C ALA A 157 13.00 3.57 -18.16
N HIS A 158 12.82 4.45 -19.14
CA HIS A 158 12.34 4.11 -20.49
C HIS A 158 13.18 3.10 -21.28
N LYS A 159 14.50 3.06 -21.07
CA LYS A 159 15.38 2.21 -21.91
C LYS A 159 15.16 0.71 -21.68
N GLU A 160 14.63 0.34 -20.52
CA GLU A 160 14.46 -1.04 -20.08
C GLU A 160 13.01 -1.41 -19.81
N ILE A 161 12.06 -0.46 -20.01
CA ILE A 161 10.65 -0.63 -19.62
C ILE A 161 9.98 -1.87 -20.23
N SER A 162 10.29 -2.21 -21.49
CA SER A 162 9.74 -3.41 -22.12
C SER A 162 10.22 -4.69 -21.45
N PHE A 163 11.45 -4.69 -20.94
CA PHE A 163 12.00 -5.81 -20.21
C PHE A 163 11.42 -5.92 -18.80
N GLU A 164 11.26 -4.78 -18.14
CA GLU A 164 10.59 -4.68 -16.84
C GLU A 164 9.15 -5.16 -16.92
N GLN A 165 8.41 -4.73 -17.94
CA GLN A 165 7.04 -5.15 -18.21
C GLN A 165 6.95 -6.67 -18.45
N GLU A 166 7.89 -7.26 -19.19
CA GLU A 166 7.86 -8.70 -19.44
C GLU A 166 8.24 -9.51 -18.18
N ALA A 167 9.23 -9.03 -17.41
CA ALA A 167 9.59 -9.64 -16.13
C ALA A 167 8.43 -9.55 -15.11
N ALA A 168 7.76 -8.40 -15.04
CA ALA A 168 6.59 -8.21 -14.20
C ALA A 168 5.39 -9.07 -14.65
N ALA A 169 5.17 -9.19 -15.96
CA ALA A 169 4.15 -10.08 -16.52
C ALA A 169 4.43 -11.56 -16.21
N HIS A 170 5.71 -11.97 -16.22
CA HIS A 170 6.11 -13.32 -15.82
C HIS A 170 5.86 -13.53 -14.32
N PHE A 171 6.24 -12.57 -13.48
CA PHE A 171 6.02 -12.59 -12.03
C PHE A 171 4.54 -12.75 -11.68
N ILE A 172 3.63 -12.01 -12.32
CA ILE A 172 2.18 -12.10 -12.09
C ILE A 172 1.69 -13.55 -12.23
N ARG A 173 2.16 -14.27 -13.26
CA ARG A 173 1.77 -15.67 -13.49
C ARG A 173 2.27 -16.59 -12.39
N GLN A 174 3.42 -16.29 -11.84
CA GLN A 174 4.11 -17.14 -10.88
C GLN A 174 3.63 -16.93 -9.46
N VAL A 175 3.40 -15.65 -9.06
CA VAL A 175 3.09 -15.30 -7.67
C VAL A 175 1.66 -15.63 -7.29
N LEU A 176 0.69 -15.50 -8.21
CA LEU A 176 -0.72 -15.66 -7.89
C LEU A 176 -1.09 -17.13 -7.63
N ARG A 177 -1.57 -17.39 -6.43
CA ARG A 177 -2.15 -18.67 -5.99
C ARG A 177 -3.65 -18.51 -5.74
N PRO A 178 -4.43 -19.60 -5.62
CA PRO A 178 -5.84 -19.52 -5.25
C PRO A 178 -6.04 -18.72 -3.97
N GLY A 179 -6.91 -17.70 -4.03
CA GLY A 179 -7.17 -16.77 -2.95
C GLY A 179 -6.40 -15.44 -3.03
N ASP A 180 -5.23 -15.41 -3.68
CA ASP A 180 -4.47 -14.18 -3.84
C ASP A 180 -5.15 -13.21 -4.82
N ARG A 181 -4.87 -11.91 -4.67
CA ARG A 181 -5.28 -10.85 -5.59
C ARG A 181 -4.12 -9.93 -5.88
N LEU A 182 -4.03 -9.45 -7.09
CA LEU A 182 -3.02 -8.48 -7.50
C LEU A 182 -3.68 -7.31 -8.23
N ALA A 183 -3.25 -6.10 -7.90
CA ALA A 183 -3.56 -4.89 -8.66
C ALA A 183 -2.30 -4.35 -9.32
N VAL A 184 -2.44 -3.77 -10.50
CA VAL A 184 -1.34 -3.12 -11.23
C VAL A 184 -1.52 -1.62 -11.16
N PHE A 185 -0.47 -0.92 -10.74
CA PHE A 185 -0.38 0.52 -10.75
C PHE A 185 0.83 0.95 -11.59
N SER A 186 0.73 2.08 -12.23
CA SER A 186 1.88 2.81 -12.73
C SER A 186 1.95 4.18 -12.07
N PHE A 187 3.13 4.72 -11.96
CA PHE A 187 3.31 6.07 -11.47
C PHE A 187 4.36 6.83 -12.30
N ASP A 188 4.06 8.08 -12.53
CA ASP A 188 4.88 9.10 -13.16
C ASP A 188 4.67 10.40 -12.35
N GLU A 189 4.19 11.49 -12.91
CA GLU A 189 3.71 12.67 -12.15
C GLU A 189 2.49 12.33 -11.29
N ASP A 190 1.67 11.36 -11.70
CA ASP A 190 0.48 10.88 -11.03
C ASP A 190 0.51 9.35 -10.86
N VAL A 191 -0.21 8.86 -9.86
CA VAL A 191 -0.40 7.41 -9.65
C VAL A 191 -1.69 6.95 -10.32
N ALA A 192 -1.60 5.97 -11.21
CA ALA A 192 -2.74 5.42 -11.96
C ALA A 192 -2.90 3.92 -11.70
N GLN A 193 -4.10 3.50 -11.31
CA GLN A 193 -4.44 2.08 -11.26
C GLN A 193 -4.75 1.56 -12.66
N ARG A 194 -3.91 0.67 -13.17
CA ARG A 194 -4.01 0.06 -14.51
C ARG A 194 -4.89 -1.19 -14.53
N ALA A 195 -4.90 -1.93 -13.42
CA ALA A 195 -5.82 -3.04 -13.18
C ALA A 195 -6.24 -3.08 -11.72
N ALA A 196 -7.51 -3.33 -11.45
CA ALA A 196 -8.03 -3.54 -10.10
C ALA A 196 -7.56 -4.90 -9.54
N PHE A 197 -7.68 -5.07 -8.21
CA PHE A 197 -7.34 -6.33 -7.54
C PHE A 197 -8.11 -7.51 -8.16
N SER A 198 -7.37 -8.46 -8.71
CA SER A 198 -7.91 -9.60 -9.47
C SER A 198 -6.96 -10.80 -9.39
N ASP A 199 -7.49 -11.98 -9.69
CA ASP A 199 -6.74 -13.21 -9.94
C ASP A 199 -6.65 -13.55 -11.44
N ASN A 200 -7.19 -12.68 -12.30
CA ASN A 200 -7.14 -12.85 -13.75
C ASN A 200 -5.74 -12.51 -14.30
N VAL A 201 -4.86 -13.51 -14.34
CA VAL A 201 -3.48 -13.37 -14.80
C VAL A 201 -3.38 -12.70 -16.17
N ALA A 202 -4.23 -13.09 -17.13
CA ALA A 202 -4.15 -12.55 -18.50
C ALA A 202 -4.47 -11.05 -18.54
N ALA A 203 -5.50 -10.62 -17.83
CA ALA A 203 -5.88 -9.20 -17.75
C ALA A 203 -4.81 -8.36 -17.04
N LEU A 204 -4.21 -8.89 -15.97
CA LEU A 204 -3.12 -8.22 -15.23
C LEU A 204 -1.86 -8.08 -16.08
N GLN A 205 -1.46 -9.14 -16.81
CA GLN A 205 -0.33 -9.09 -17.73
C GLN A 205 -0.53 -8.09 -18.86
N ASP A 206 -1.75 -8.05 -19.43
CA ASP A 206 -2.10 -7.10 -20.47
C ASP A 206 -2.03 -5.64 -19.95
N ALA A 207 -2.49 -5.41 -18.71
CA ALA A 207 -2.40 -4.10 -18.07
C ALA A 207 -0.95 -3.63 -17.88
N VAL A 208 -0.04 -4.53 -17.48
CA VAL A 208 1.39 -4.21 -17.35
C VAL A 208 2.02 -3.84 -18.71
N ARG A 209 1.77 -4.64 -19.75
CA ARG A 209 2.32 -4.40 -21.08
C ARG A 209 1.82 -3.11 -21.73
N LYS A 210 0.70 -2.57 -21.28
CA LYS A 210 0.08 -1.35 -21.78
C LYS A 210 0.38 -0.10 -20.94
N ILE A 211 1.29 -0.17 -19.97
CA ILE A 211 1.71 0.99 -19.19
C ILE A 211 2.39 1.97 -20.15
N PRO A 212 1.85 3.20 -20.31
CA PRO A 212 2.47 4.22 -21.14
C PRO A 212 3.64 4.86 -20.42
N ASN A 213 4.57 5.44 -21.17
CA ASN A 213 5.61 6.28 -20.60
C ASN A 213 5.03 7.64 -20.16
N GLY A 214 5.50 8.14 -19.03
CA GLY A 214 5.13 9.42 -18.44
C GLY A 214 6.34 10.28 -18.11
N ALA A 215 6.10 11.46 -17.55
CA ALA A 215 7.13 12.38 -17.09
C ALA A 215 7.07 12.50 -15.57
N GLY A 216 8.24 12.74 -14.93
CA GLY A 216 8.32 12.80 -13.47
C GLY A 216 8.23 11.45 -12.80
N THR A 217 8.36 11.44 -11.47
CA THR A 217 8.33 10.22 -10.64
C THR A 217 7.78 10.56 -9.27
N SER A 218 6.62 10.00 -8.90
CA SER A 218 5.91 10.26 -7.64
C SER A 218 5.94 9.05 -6.71
N ILE A 219 7.13 8.69 -6.21
CA ILE A 219 7.36 7.49 -5.38
C ILE A 219 6.56 7.54 -4.07
N TYR A 220 6.60 8.68 -3.37
CA TYR A 220 5.92 8.77 -2.06
C TYR A 220 4.41 8.71 -2.22
N ASP A 221 3.85 9.34 -3.28
CA ASP A 221 2.43 9.20 -3.60
C ASP A 221 2.09 7.75 -3.98
N ALA A 222 2.96 7.05 -4.71
CA ALA A 222 2.77 5.65 -5.06
C ALA A 222 2.67 4.77 -3.80
N VAL A 223 3.63 4.86 -2.90
CA VAL A 223 3.61 4.07 -1.64
C VAL A 223 2.40 4.42 -0.79
N LEU A 224 2.08 5.71 -0.62
CA LEU A 224 0.93 6.16 0.17
C LEU A 224 -0.40 5.66 -0.42
N LEU A 225 -0.61 5.85 -1.71
CA LEU A 225 -1.85 5.49 -2.37
C LEU A 225 -2.00 3.97 -2.51
N GLY A 226 -0.91 3.24 -2.78
CA GLY A 226 -0.88 1.78 -2.78
C GLY A 226 -1.22 1.20 -1.42
N SER A 227 -0.68 1.78 -0.35
CA SER A 227 -0.97 1.36 1.03
C SER A 227 -2.45 1.54 1.38
N ARG A 228 -3.06 2.66 0.99
CA ARG A 228 -4.50 2.91 1.18
C ARG A 228 -5.37 1.95 0.40
N ALA A 229 -5.02 1.70 -0.87
CA ALA A 229 -5.76 0.75 -1.70
C ALA A 229 -5.74 -0.67 -1.11
N LEU A 230 -4.62 -1.08 -0.52
CA LEU A 230 -4.50 -2.35 0.19
C LEU A 230 -5.30 -2.35 1.51
N ALA A 231 -5.31 -1.23 2.25
CA ALA A 231 -6.06 -1.12 3.51
C ALA A 231 -7.57 -1.26 3.32
N GLU A 232 -8.12 -0.80 2.19
CA GLU A 232 -9.54 -0.95 1.84
C GLU A 232 -9.96 -2.42 1.57
N ARG A 233 -9.01 -3.34 1.43
CA ARG A 233 -9.24 -4.74 1.13
C ARG A 233 -9.67 -5.62 2.32
N GLY A 234 -9.56 -5.12 3.54
CA GLY A 234 -9.80 -5.89 4.77
C GLY A 234 -8.51 -6.45 5.37
N ASP A 235 -8.62 -7.17 6.51
CA ASP A 235 -7.47 -7.58 7.33
C ASP A 235 -7.15 -9.08 7.26
N ASP A 236 -7.87 -9.84 6.45
CA ASP A 236 -7.76 -11.30 6.29
C ASP A 236 -6.68 -11.71 5.27
N HIS A 237 -6.15 -10.76 4.51
CA HIS A 237 -5.04 -10.95 3.58
C HIS A 237 -3.78 -10.22 4.04
N ARG A 238 -2.62 -10.75 3.65
CA ARG A 238 -1.34 -10.05 3.83
C ARG A 238 -1.19 -9.02 2.73
N ARG A 239 -0.87 -7.78 3.12
CA ARG A 239 -0.76 -6.63 2.22
C ARG A 239 0.67 -6.43 1.80
N VAL A 240 0.92 -6.43 0.50
CA VAL A 240 2.27 -6.33 -0.07
C VAL A 240 2.30 -5.30 -1.18
N ILE A 241 3.26 -4.38 -1.12
CA ILE A 241 3.64 -3.53 -2.25
C ILE A 241 4.93 -4.07 -2.83
N ILE A 242 4.97 -4.24 -4.16
CA ILE A 242 6.19 -4.45 -4.92
C ILE A 242 6.39 -3.22 -5.80
N LEU A 243 7.39 -2.44 -5.45
CA LEU A 243 7.74 -1.18 -6.11
C LEU A 243 8.94 -1.37 -7.01
N VAL A 244 8.79 -1.06 -8.30
CA VAL A 244 9.87 -1.09 -9.30
C VAL A 244 10.12 0.33 -9.74
N THR A 245 11.33 0.88 -9.55
CA THR A 245 11.68 2.28 -9.78
C THR A 245 13.18 2.47 -9.97
N ASP A 246 13.61 3.62 -10.53
CA ASP A 246 15.01 4.07 -10.53
C ASP A 246 15.40 4.91 -9.28
N ALA A 247 14.50 5.02 -8.31
CA ALA A 247 14.62 5.81 -7.07
C ALA A 247 14.67 7.34 -7.30
N GLY A 248 14.23 7.84 -8.43
CA GLY A 248 14.28 9.24 -8.84
C GLY A 248 13.08 10.08 -8.39
N GLU A 249 12.78 10.19 -7.09
CA GLU A 249 11.67 11.02 -6.60
C GLU A 249 11.73 12.47 -7.07
N THR A 250 10.68 12.96 -7.73
CA THR A 250 10.66 14.32 -8.31
C THR A 250 9.35 15.09 -8.13
N THR A 251 8.20 14.44 -8.06
CA THR A 251 6.88 15.09 -8.24
C THR A 251 5.83 14.71 -7.22
N SER A 252 6.15 13.92 -6.19
CA SER A 252 5.19 13.56 -5.15
C SER A 252 4.61 14.79 -4.45
N ARG A 253 3.31 14.74 -4.19
CA ARG A 253 2.60 15.74 -3.36
C ARG A 253 2.66 15.41 -1.87
N SER A 254 2.91 14.15 -1.57
CA SER A 254 3.14 13.64 -0.22
C SER A 254 4.62 13.67 0.11
N ASP A 255 4.93 13.83 1.39
CA ASP A 255 6.30 13.71 1.87
C ASP A 255 6.65 12.25 2.23
N PHE A 256 7.94 12.01 2.41
CA PHE A 256 8.51 10.72 2.82
C PHE A 256 7.84 10.17 4.09
N ASP A 257 7.65 11.02 5.11
CA ASP A 257 7.11 10.60 6.39
C ASP A 257 5.62 10.24 6.30
N ALA A 258 4.84 10.92 5.46
CA ALA A 258 3.45 10.58 5.22
C ALA A 258 3.33 9.20 4.55
N ALA A 259 4.14 8.93 3.52
CA ALA A 259 4.16 7.64 2.84
C ALA A 259 4.58 6.51 3.78
N ARG A 260 5.66 6.71 4.53
CA ARG A 260 6.17 5.74 5.51
C ARG A 260 5.14 5.43 6.61
N ARG A 261 4.53 6.46 7.20
CA ARG A 261 3.49 6.28 8.22
C ARG A 261 2.27 5.55 7.69
N GLU A 262 1.84 5.84 6.47
CA GLU A 262 0.71 5.16 5.85
C GLU A 262 1.00 3.67 5.62
N ALA A 263 2.20 3.32 5.13
CA ALA A 263 2.60 1.93 4.93
C ALA A 263 2.61 1.14 6.24
N VAL A 264 3.13 1.74 7.33
CA VAL A 264 3.12 1.12 8.67
C VAL A 264 1.70 0.99 9.23
N HIS A 265 0.89 2.05 9.10
CA HIS A 265 -0.50 2.06 9.57
C HIS A 265 -1.36 1.01 8.86
N SER A 266 -1.19 0.90 7.56
CA SER A 266 -1.89 -0.07 6.71
C SER A 266 -1.32 -1.49 6.81
N ASN A 267 -0.30 -1.71 7.64
CA ASN A 267 0.37 -3.01 7.84
C ASN A 267 0.87 -3.63 6.50
N VAL A 268 1.47 -2.81 5.67
CA VAL A 268 1.98 -3.21 4.34
C VAL A 268 3.43 -3.65 4.44
N LEU A 269 3.78 -4.74 3.77
CA LEU A 269 5.16 -5.13 3.47
C LEU A 269 5.59 -4.45 2.17
N LEU A 270 6.65 -3.66 2.21
CA LEU A 270 7.19 -2.99 1.03
C LEU A 270 8.42 -3.73 0.51
N TYR A 271 8.33 -4.28 -0.70
CA TYR A 271 9.46 -4.79 -1.46
C TYR A 271 9.84 -3.78 -2.54
N THR A 272 11.10 -3.39 -2.57
CA THR A 272 11.57 -2.37 -3.51
C THR A 272 12.63 -2.96 -4.44
N ILE A 273 12.45 -2.79 -5.74
CA ILE A 273 13.42 -3.16 -6.78
C ILE A 273 13.91 -1.86 -7.42
N VAL A 274 15.18 -1.51 -7.17
CA VAL A 274 15.77 -0.28 -7.71
C VAL A 274 16.60 -0.61 -8.93
N ILE A 275 16.11 -0.21 -10.09
CA ILE A 275 16.78 -0.35 -11.37
C ILE A 275 17.68 0.85 -11.57
N ARG A 276 19.00 0.61 -11.63
CA ARG A 276 19.98 1.66 -11.75
C ARG A 276 20.33 1.90 -13.23
N PRO A 277 19.96 3.05 -13.81
CA PRO A 277 20.25 3.35 -15.19
C PRO A 277 21.74 3.57 -15.45
N VAL A 278 22.52 3.88 -14.41
CA VAL A 278 23.95 4.15 -14.49
C VAL A 278 24.70 3.39 -13.38
N LYS A 279 25.68 2.58 -13.76
CA LYS A 279 26.50 1.80 -12.82
C LYS A 279 27.55 2.65 -12.05
N ASN A 280 27.75 3.91 -12.44
CA ASN A 280 28.74 4.80 -11.83
C ASN A 280 28.13 5.61 -10.68
N GLU A 281 28.84 5.71 -9.56
CA GLU A 281 28.41 6.44 -8.35
C GLU A 281 28.01 7.90 -8.62
N ASN A 282 28.64 8.57 -9.57
CA ASN A 282 28.39 9.99 -9.90
C ASN A 282 27.01 10.28 -10.55
N GLY A 283 26.23 9.25 -10.91
CA GLY A 283 24.87 9.39 -11.47
C GLY A 283 23.79 8.72 -10.64
N ARG A 284 24.14 8.26 -9.44
CA ARG A 284 23.28 7.50 -8.56
C ARG A 284 22.44 8.41 -7.68
N ASN A 285 21.15 8.18 -7.56
CA ASN A 285 20.28 8.89 -6.62
C ASN A 285 20.36 8.27 -5.21
N THR A 286 21.48 8.48 -4.53
CA THR A 286 21.73 7.93 -3.19
C THR A 286 20.71 8.38 -2.14
N ALA A 287 20.18 9.60 -2.25
CA ALA A 287 19.16 10.11 -1.33
C ALA A 287 17.83 9.37 -1.50
N GLY A 288 17.39 9.15 -2.74
CA GLY A 288 16.19 8.37 -3.05
C GLY A 288 16.33 6.90 -2.63
N GLU A 289 17.50 6.29 -2.94
CA GLU A 289 17.78 4.91 -2.50
C GLU A 289 17.72 4.79 -0.97
N HIS A 290 18.31 5.71 -0.22
CA HIS A 290 18.30 5.70 1.26
C HIS A 290 16.88 5.90 1.83
N ALA A 291 16.08 6.77 1.20
CA ALA A 291 14.68 6.94 1.60
C ALA A 291 13.88 5.63 1.40
N LEU A 292 14.05 4.98 0.25
CA LEU A 292 13.40 3.70 -0.05
C LEU A 292 13.88 2.58 0.88
N GLU A 293 15.18 2.51 1.16
CA GLU A 293 15.75 1.55 2.10
C GLU A 293 15.12 1.71 3.48
N THR A 294 15.01 2.95 3.98
CA THR A 294 14.40 3.24 5.28
C THR A 294 12.93 2.83 5.32
N MET A 295 12.13 3.13 4.29
CA MET A 295 10.72 2.71 4.23
C MET A 295 10.59 1.19 4.19
N THR A 296 11.41 0.54 3.36
CA THR A 296 11.42 -0.91 3.18
C THR A 296 11.79 -1.64 4.48
N ASP A 297 12.86 -1.19 5.16
CA ASP A 297 13.28 -1.77 6.45
C ASP A 297 12.23 -1.54 7.54
N THR A 298 11.61 -0.35 7.59
CA THR A 298 10.55 -0.04 8.56
C THR A 298 9.35 -0.98 8.44
N THR A 299 8.99 -1.38 7.22
CA THR A 299 7.86 -2.29 6.95
C THR A 299 8.21 -3.77 7.07
N GLY A 300 9.49 -4.12 7.11
CA GLY A 300 9.99 -5.49 7.19
C GLY A 300 10.10 -6.21 5.85
N GLY A 301 10.06 -5.47 4.75
CA GLY A 301 10.31 -6.00 3.42
C GLY A 301 11.79 -6.09 3.04
N ALA A 302 12.08 -6.03 1.76
CA ALA A 302 13.45 -6.11 1.22
C ALA A 302 13.66 -5.19 0.02
N MET A 303 14.89 -4.68 -0.09
CA MET A 303 15.32 -3.87 -1.22
C MET A 303 16.31 -4.64 -2.09
N PHE A 304 16.13 -4.58 -3.39
CA PHE A 304 16.94 -5.30 -4.37
C PHE A 304 17.51 -4.36 -5.43
N PHE A 305 18.70 -4.71 -5.91
CA PHE A 305 19.40 -3.96 -6.94
C PHE A 305 19.80 -4.94 -8.06
N PRO A 306 19.01 -5.09 -9.12
CA PRO A 306 19.40 -5.90 -10.26
C PRO A 306 20.62 -5.26 -10.97
N ASP A 307 21.64 -6.06 -11.28
CA ASP A 307 22.79 -5.62 -12.08
C ASP A 307 22.46 -5.63 -13.57
N THR A 308 21.58 -6.52 -13.97
CA THR A 308 21.08 -6.69 -15.32
C THR A 308 19.57 -6.84 -15.33
N PRO A 309 18.89 -6.50 -16.43
CA PRO A 309 17.45 -6.75 -16.54
C PRO A 309 17.05 -8.21 -16.32
N GLN A 310 17.94 -9.18 -16.67
CA GLN A 310 17.71 -10.61 -16.48
C GLN A 310 17.60 -11.01 -15.00
N ASP A 311 18.22 -10.24 -14.10
CA ASP A 311 18.16 -10.49 -12.65
C ASP A 311 16.77 -10.25 -12.06
N LEU A 312 15.91 -9.47 -12.76
CA LEU A 312 14.54 -9.19 -12.32
C LEU A 312 13.73 -10.47 -12.09
N ALA A 313 13.82 -11.44 -12.99
CA ALA A 313 13.12 -12.71 -12.84
C ALA A 313 13.58 -13.45 -11.56
N THR A 314 14.89 -13.49 -11.31
CA THR A 314 15.48 -14.11 -10.11
C THR A 314 15.04 -13.39 -8.82
N ILE A 315 14.97 -12.03 -8.86
CA ILE A 315 14.52 -11.22 -7.73
C ILE A 315 13.03 -11.49 -7.45
N PHE A 316 12.19 -11.53 -8.48
CA PHE A 316 10.78 -11.85 -8.32
C PHE A 316 10.56 -13.27 -7.76
N ASP A 317 11.32 -14.26 -8.22
CA ASP A 317 11.33 -15.63 -7.66
C ASP A 317 11.70 -15.64 -6.17
N ARG A 318 12.66 -14.81 -5.80
CA ARG A 318 13.09 -14.69 -4.42
C ARG A 318 12.00 -14.05 -3.55
N ILE A 319 11.34 -12.99 -4.03
CA ILE A 319 10.23 -12.34 -3.34
C ILE A 319 9.08 -13.34 -3.14
N ASP A 320 8.67 -14.08 -4.19
CA ASP A 320 7.60 -15.09 -4.06
C ASP A 320 7.96 -16.14 -3.00
N ARG A 321 9.15 -16.74 -3.06
CA ARG A 321 9.59 -17.73 -2.07
C ARG A 321 9.57 -17.17 -0.66
N GLU A 322 10.08 -15.95 -0.46
CA GLU A 322 10.08 -15.30 0.85
C GLU A 322 8.65 -15.07 1.36
N LEU A 323 7.77 -14.53 0.53
CA LEU A 323 6.37 -14.30 0.89
C LEU A 323 5.65 -15.61 1.30
N ARG A 324 6.06 -16.78 0.78
CA ARG A 324 5.43 -18.07 1.09
C ARG A 324 5.99 -18.75 2.32
N THR A 325 7.15 -18.32 2.80
CA THR A 325 7.86 -18.94 3.93
C THR A 325 7.95 -18.04 5.15
N GLN A 326 7.14 -16.99 5.22
CA GLN A 326 7.10 -16.09 6.38
C GLN A 326 6.44 -16.78 7.57
N TYR A 327 7.04 -16.58 8.74
CA TYR A 327 6.42 -16.90 10.02
C TYR A 327 5.40 -15.83 10.38
N ARG A 328 4.27 -16.23 10.97
CA ARG A 328 3.33 -15.32 11.60
C ARG A 328 3.41 -15.46 13.11
N LEU A 329 3.91 -14.43 13.77
CA LEU A 329 3.91 -14.32 15.22
C LEU A 329 2.79 -13.38 15.64
N ALA A 330 2.08 -13.71 16.73
CA ALA A 330 1.16 -12.75 17.32
C ALA A 330 1.22 -12.80 18.84
N TYR A 331 1.02 -11.63 19.45
CA TYR A 331 1.12 -11.45 20.90
C TYR A 331 0.15 -10.37 21.39
N TYR A 332 -0.16 -10.42 22.68
CA TYR A 332 -0.90 -9.36 23.36
C TYR A 332 0.09 -8.48 24.11
N PRO A 333 0.24 -7.19 23.73
CA PRO A 333 1.23 -6.30 24.34
C PRO A 333 1.09 -6.19 25.86
N ASN A 334 2.17 -6.43 26.60
CA ASN A 334 2.25 -6.31 28.05
C ASN A 334 3.58 -5.63 28.45
N PRO A 335 3.55 -4.39 29.03
CA PRO A 335 2.38 -3.58 29.31
C PRO A 335 1.74 -2.99 28.03
N ARG A 336 0.43 -2.74 28.08
CA ARG A 336 -0.26 -2.01 27.01
C ARG A 336 0.26 -0.58 26.92
N GLY A 337 0.51 -0.11 25.70
CA GLY A 337 0.88 1.28 25.47
C GLY A 337 -0.33 2.22 25.40
N PRO A 338 -0.08 3.53 25.37
CA PRO A 338 -1.11 4.53 25.08
C PRO A 338 -1.71 4.29 23.69
N ALA A 339 -2.99 4.71 23.49
CA ALA A 339 -3.65 4.66 22.20
C ALA A 339 -2.95 5.58 21.16
N ASN A 340 -3.05 5.22 19.89
CA ASN A 340 -2.54 6.02 18.76
C ASN A 340 -1.05 6.41 18.89
N THR A 341 -0.24 5.53 19.46
CA THR A 341 1.21 5.71 19.58
C THR A 341 1.95 4.64 18.79
N TYR A 342 3.10 5.02 18.19
CA TYR A 342 4.00 4.05 17.59
C TYR A 342 4.79 3.35 18.67
N ARG A 343 4.85 2.02 18.59
CA ARG A 343 5.67 1.19 19.47
C ARG A 343 6.66 0.38 18.64
N SER A 344 7.87 0.24 19.15
CA SER A 344 8.93 -0.53 18.49
C SER A 344 8.73 -2.03 18.69
N ILE A 345 9.05 -2.80 17.66
CA ILE A 345 9.08 -4.27 17.69
C ILE A 345 10.48 -4.73 17.33
N GLU A 346 10.98 -5.73 18.05
CA GLU A 346 12.19 -6.46 17.69
C GLU A 346 11.91 -7.97 17.77
N VAL A 347 12.33 -8.71 16.74
CA VAL A 347 12.30 -10.18 16.73
C VAL A 347 13.71 -10.69 16.54
N LYS A 348 14.13 -11.60 17.42
CA LYS A 348 15.42 -12.28 17.36
C LYS A 348 15.23 -13.77 17.18
N VAL A 349 16.18 -14.43 16.50
CA VAL A 349 16.28 -15.87 16.41
C VAL A 349 17.53 -16.31 17.16
N SER A 350 17.36 -17.16 18.16
CA SER A 350 18.43 -17.54 19.11
C SER A 350 19.39 -18.60 18.59
N THR A 351 19.07 -19.26 17.48
CA THR A 351 19.86 -20.34 16.88
C THR A 351 20.33 -19.98 15.48
N GLY A 352 21.58 -20.33 15.16
CA GLY A 352 22.15 -20.10 13.83
C GLY A 352 22.53 -18.65 13.54
N ASN A 353 23.01 -18.40 12.32
CA ASN A 353 23.32 -17.06 11.80
C ASN A 353 22.28 -16.72 10.74
N TYR A 354 21.18 -16.10 11.18
CA TYR A 354 20.07 -15.74 10.31
C TYR A 354 19.91 -14.22 10.19
N GLN A 355 19.53 -13.78 8.98
CA GLN A 355 19.00 -12.46 8.78
C GLN A 355 17.49 -12.49 9.08
N VAL A 356 17.05 -11.70 10.06
CA VAL A 356 15.65 -11.62 10.46
C VAL A 356 15.08 -10.29 10.02
N ARG A 357 14.02 -10.33 9.20
CA ARG A 357 13.29 -9.16 8.72
C ARG A 357 11.86 -9.19 9.22
N HIS A 358 11.41 -8.07 9.73
CA HIS A 358 10.07 -7.85 10.25
C HIS A 358 9.80 -6.35 10.34
N ARG A 359 8.55 -5.93 10.41
CA ARG A 359 8.24 -4.52 10.66
C ARG A 359 8.85 -4.03 11.96
N LYS A 360 9.40 -2.82 11.96
CA LYS A 360 10.11 -2.25 13.12
C LYS A 360 9.18 -1.60 14.13
N SER A 361 7.95 -1.29 13.74
CA SER A 361 6.99 -0.64 14.62
C SER A 361 5.54 -0.95 14.19
N TYR A 362 4.61 -0.64 15.08
CA TYR A 362 3.17 -0.66 14.82
C TYR A 362 2.49 0.51 15.52
N LEU A 363 1.30 0.87 15.05
CA LEU A 363 0.45 1.86 15.69
C LEU A 363 -0.52 1.16 16.64
N THR A 364 -0.57 1.61 17.90
CA THR A 364 -1.53 1.07 18.88
C THR A 364 -2.95 1.48 18.49
N ALA A 365 -3.91 0.56 18.65
CA ALA A 365 -5.32 0.83 18.38
C ALA A 365 -5.88 1.95 19.27
N PRO A 366 -6.90 2.69 18.79
CA PRO A 366 -7.67 3.58 19.64
C PRO A 366 -8.32 2.80 20.80
N GLN A 367 -8.38 3.40 21.98
CA GLN A 367 -9.02 2.81 23.17
C GLN A 367 -10.53 2.91 23.12
#